data_015b9557eb1147f96b1ef8cec8eff382
#
_entry.id   015b9557eb1147f96b1ef8cec8eff382
#
_cell.length_a   1.000
_cell.length_b   1.000
_cell.length_c   1.000
_cell.angle_alpha   90.00
_cell.angle_beta   90.00
_cell.angle_gamma   90.00
#
_symmetry.space_group_name_H-M   'P 1'
#
loop_
_entity.id
_entity.type
_entity.pdbx_description
1 polymer ?
#
loop_
_entity_poly.entity_id
_entity_poly.type
_entity_poly.pdbx_seq_one_letter_code
_entity_poly.pdbx_strand_id
1 'polypeptide(L)'
;TSGQLFDAWLADKRAGLDAIMLAPTREQAAVLNQAARDHRLAGHRPRREADLADGNRASIGDTIVTRRNDRRLRAGNGWVKNGDRWQVLDVHRDGGLDVRDQRTNRLLTLPAEYVATYVELGYATTIHGAQGLTADTCHGLLTGQESRQQLYTMLSRGRHANHAYLQTSGDADPHNRLRSENAASATPTEHLEAILARSDVPTSATTQLAELHNPRTLL
;
A
#
# COMPACT_ATOMS: atom_id res chain seq x y z
N THR A 1 6.65 -15.49 -4.34
CA THR A 1 7.08 -14.18 -3.81
C THR A 1 5.91 -13.39 -3.22
N SER A 2 4.80 -13.19 -3.95
CA SER A 2 3.60 -12.54 -3.38
C SER A 2 2.98 -13.37 -2.25
N GLY A 3 3.00 -14.70 -2.35
CA GLY A 3 2.60 -15.60 -1.26
C GLY A 3 3.48 -15.46 -0.01
N GLN A 4 4.80 -15.42 -0.18
CA GLN A 4 5.74 -15.23 0.94
C GLN A 4 5.53 -13.88 1.64
N LEU A 5 5.29 -12.81 0.87
CA LEU A 5 4.95 -11.50 1.40
C LEU A 5 3.67 -11.58 2.24
N PHE A 6 2.64 -12.20 1.70
CA PHE A 6 1.35 -12.35 2.37
C PHE A 6 1.46 -13.17 3.66
N ASP A 7 2.17 -14.30 3.63
CA ASP A 7 2.36 -15.18 4.79
C ASP A 7 3.12 -14.46 5.91
N ALA A 8 4.18 -13.71 5.57
CA ALA A 8 4.95 -12.94 6.54
C ALA A 8 4.13 -11.80 7.15
N TRP A 9 3.38 -11.05 6.32
CA TRP A 9 2.44 -10.05 6.79
C TRP A 9 1.38 -10.63 7.74
N LEU A 10 0.84 -11.81 7.40
CA LEU A 10 -0.15 -12.50 8.22
C LEU A 10 0.44 -12.96 9.56
N ALA A 11 1.69 -13.41 9.58
CA ALA A 11 2.39 -13.76 10.81
C ALA A 11 2.51 -12.57 11.75
N ASP A 12 2.90 -11.39 11.21
CA ASP A 12 2.98 -10.16 11.99
C ASP A 12 1.61 -9.71 12.51
N LYS A 13 0.56 -9.81 11.70
CA LYS A 13 -0.82 -9.53 12.13
C LYS A 13 -1.26 -10.46 13.27
N ARG A 14 -0.91 -11.74 13.21
CA ARG A 14 -1.20 -12.72 14.28
C ARG A 14 -0.41 -12.44 15.56
N ALA A 15 0.79 -11.86 15.43
CA ALA A 15 1.58 -11.37 16.56
C ALA A 15 1.06 -10.05 17.17
N GLY A 16 -0.03 -9.48 16.63
CA GLY A 16 -0.64 -8.24 17.11
C GLY A 16 0.00 -6.95 16.60
N LEU A 17 0.92 -7.05 15.64
CA LEU A 17 1.59 -5.89 15.05
C LEU A 17 0.69 -5.15 14.07
N ASP A 18 0.85 -3.84 13.98
CA ASP A 18 0.31 -3.04 12.89
C ASP A 18 1.19 -3.24 11.65
N ALA A 19 0.82 -4.21 10.82
CA ALA A 19 1.54 -4.56 9.60
C ALA A 19 0.83 -4.05 8.35
N ILE A 20 1.61 -3.59 7.35
CA ILE A 20 1.10 -3.13 6.05
C ILE A 20 1.83 -3.81 4.90
N MET A 21 1.09 -4.08 3.82
CA MET A 21 1.65 -4.52 2.55
C MET A 21 1.77 -3.35 1.58
N LEU A 22 2.86 -3.27 0.83
CA LEU A 22 3.07 -2.28 -0.23
C LEU A 22 3.27 -2.97 -1.56
N ALA A 23 2.65 -2.42 -2.60
CA ALA A 23 2.74 -2.93 -3.96
C ALA A 23 3.16 -1.81 -4.93
N PRO A 24 3.83 -2.14 -6.05
CA PRO A 24 4.19 -1.18 -7.09
C PRO A 24 2.99 -0.53 -7.76
N THR A 25 1.90 -1.29 -7.97
CA THR A 25 0.72 -0.82 -8.69
C THR A 25 -0.56 -0.92 -7.87
N ARG A 26 -1.61 -0.19 -8.30
CA ARG A 26 -2.94 -0.23 -7.66
C ARG A 26 -3.60 -1.59 -7.82
N GLU A 27 -3.43 -2.24 -8.96
CA GLU A 27 -3.98 -3.56 -9.26
C GLU A 27 -3.39 -4.61 -8.31
N GLN A 28 -2.07 -4.57 -8.11
CA GLN A 28 -1.41 -5.49 -7.17
C GLN A 28 -1.81 -5.20 -5.71
N ALA A 29 -1.96 -3.94 -5.34
CA ALA A 29 -2.47 -3.58 -4.02
C ALA A 29 -3.92 -4.06 -3.82
N ALA A 30 -4.78 -3.97 -4.84
CA ALA A 30 -6.14 -4.48 -4.81
C ALA A 30 -6.18 -6.00 -4.61
N VAL A 31 -5.33 -6.75 -5.33
CA VAL A 31 -5.20 -8.22 -5.17
C VAL A 31 -4.79 -8.57 -3.73
N LEU A 32 -3.81 -7.88 -3.16
CA LEU A 32 -3.36 -8.10 -1.78
C LEU A 32 -4.46 -7.74 -0.76
N ASN A 33 -5.19 -6.65 -0.98
CA ASN A 33 -6.32 -6.26 -0.14
C ASN A 33 -7.43 -7.32 -0.16
N GLN A 34 -7.78 -7.83 -1.35
CA GLN A 34 -8.79 -8.87 -1.50
C GLN A 34 -8.35 -10.16 -0.82
N ALA A 35 -7.11 -10.61 -1.04
CA ALA A 35 -6.56 -11.81 -0.41
C ALA A 35 -6.58 -11.71 1.13
N ALA A 36 -6.22 -10.54 1.68
CA ALA A 36 -6.26 -10.30 3.12
C ALA A 36 -7.68 -10.37 3.68
N ARG A 37 -8.65 -9.77 2.96
CA ARG A 37 -10.05 -9.82 3.34
C ARG A 37 -10.62 -11.24 3.24
N ASP A 38 -10.35 -11.96 2.16
CA ASP A 38 -10.81 -13.34 1.97
C ASP A 38 -10.25 -14.26 3.06
N HIS A 39 -8.96 -14.10 3.40
CA HIS A 39 -8.36 -14.85 4.51
C HIS A 39 -9.08 -14.55 5.84
N ARG A 40 -9.36 -13.28 6.14
CA ARG A 40 -10.08 -12.89 7.36
C ARG A 40 -11.50 -13.45 7.40
N LEU A 41 -12.17 -13.49 6.25
CA LEU A 41 -13.53 -13.99 6.11
C LEU A 41 -13.61 -15.52 5.96
N ALA A 42 -12.49 -16.22 5.90
CA ALA A 42 -12.47 -17.66 5.66
C ALA A 42 -13.44 -18.42 6.58
N GLY A 43 -14.48 -19.01 5.98
CA GLY A 43 -15.53 -19.74 6.71
C GLY A 43 -16.61 -18.88 7.38
N HIS A 44 -16.58 -17.56 7.24
CA HIS A 44 -17.55 -16.65 7.86
C HIS A 44 -18.22 -15.75 6.82
N ARG A 45 -19.55 -15.62 6.91
CA ARG A 45 -20.29 -14.60 6.15
C ARG A 45 -20.56 -13.40 7.07
N PRO A 46 -20.11 -12.18 6.70
CA PRO A 46 -20.39 -11.00 7.50
C PRO A 46 -21.92 -10.73 7.54
N ARG A 47 -22.40 -10.32 8.69
CA ARG A 47 -23.83 -9.99 8.88
C ARG A 47 -24.25 -8.72 8.14
N ARG A 48 -23.34 -7.77 8.03
CA ARG A 48 -23.48 -6.49 7.32
C ARG A 48 -22.18 -6.11 6.65
N GLU A 49 -22.31 -5.42 5.54
CA GLU A 49 -21.20 -4.87 4.78
C GLU A 49 -21.55 -3.45 4.33
N ALA A 50 -20.53 -2.58 4.23
CA ALA A 50 -20.64 -1.27 3.62
C ALA A 50 -19.87 -1.27 2.30
N ASP A 51 -20.43 -0.66 1.26
CA ASP A 51 -19.75 -0.48 -0.02
C ASP A 51 -18.68 0.62 0.11
N LEU A 52 -17.50 0.37 -0.45
CA LEU A 52 -16.34 1.25 -0.41
C LEU A 52 -16.10 1.92 -1.77
N ALA A 53 -15.30 2.99 -1.76
CA ALA A 53 -14.98 3.80 -2.93
C ALA A 53 -14.24 3.03 -4.03
N ASP A 54 -13.50 1.99 -3.67
CA ASP A 54 -12.73 1.12 -4.59
C ASP A 54 -13.53 -0.06 -5.16
N GLY A 55 -14.85 -0.08 -4.93
CA GLY A 55 -15.75 -1.17 -5.35
C GLY A 55 -15.70 -2.40 -4.45
N ASN A 56 -14.87 -2.41 -3.43
CA ASN A 56 -14.84 -3.43 -2.39
C ASN A 56 -15.94 -3.21 -1.34
N ARG A 57 -15.99 -4.11 -0.36
CA ARG A 57 -16.87 -3.98 0.81
C ARG A 57 -16.06 -4.08 2.08
N ALA A 58 -16.55 -3.43 3.13
CA ALA A 58 -16.01 -3.58 4.48
C ALA A 58 -17.04 -4.18 5.42
N SER A 59 -16.58 -4.98 6.35
CA SER A 59 -17.33 -5.59 7.44
C SER A 59 -16.58 -5.46 8.77
N ILE A 60 -17.23 -5.80 9.87
CA ILE A 60 -16.59 -5.77 11.19
C ILE A 60 -15.25 -6.52 11.18
N GLY A 61 -14.22 -5.89 11.72
CA GLY A 61 -12.86 -6.41 11.78
C GLY A 61 -11.97 -6.09 10.57
N ASP A 62 -12.54 -5.55 9.46
CA ASP A 62 -11.73 -5.11 8.34
C ASP A 62 -10.83 -3.92 8.70
N THR A 63 -9.67 -3.86 8.07
CA THR A 63 -8.83 -2.67 8.06
C THR A 63 -9.16 -1.85 6.83
N ILE A 64 -9.47 -0.57 7.06
CA ILE A 64 -9.79 0.40 6.00
C ILE A 64 -8.83 1.59 6.04
N VAL A 65 -8.76 2.35 4.97
CA VAL A 65 -7.98 3.57 4.83
C VAL A 65 -8.84 4.70 4.30
N THR A 66 -8.71 5.89 4.87
CA THR A 66 -9.40 7.10 4.41
C THR A 66 -8.56 7.82 3.37
N ARG A 67 -9.17 8.29 2.27
CA ARG A 67 -8.50 8.90 1.11
C ARG A 67 -8.72 10.42 0.99
N ARG A 68 -9.43 11.00 1.94
CA ARG A 68 -9.69 12.45 1.96
C ARG A 68 -9.59 13.02 3.36
N ASN A 69 -8.99 14.20 3.45
CA ASN A 69 -8.97 14.99 4.68
C ASN A 69 -10.38 15.54 4.98
N ASP A 70 -10.92 15.29 6.16
CA ASP A 70 -12.14 15.97 6.63
C ASP A 70 -12.00 16.42 8.09
N ARG A 71 -11.88 17.74 8.27
CA ARG A 71 -11.74 18.36 9.60
C ARG A 71 -13.03 18.33 10.43
N ARG A 72 -14.18 18.07 9.80
CA ARG A 72 -15.46 17.93 10.49
C ARG A 72 -15.60 16.58 11.19
N LEU A 73 -14.95 15.55 10.64
CA LEU A 73 -14.90 14.21 11.23
C LEU A 73 -13.82 14.18 12.31
N ARG A 74 -14.24 14.44 13.56
CA ARG A 74 -13.33 14.55 14.70
C ARG A 74 -13.21 13.22 15.44
N ALA A 75 -12.00 12.82 15.76
CA ALA A 75 -11.66 11.66 16.60
C ALA A 75 -10.79 12.15 17.77
N GLY A 76 -11.36 12.33 18.95
CA GLY A 76 -10.67 12.94 20.08
C GLY A 76 -10.14 14.34 19.73
N ASN A 77 -8.86 14.59 19.97
CA ASN A 77 -8.20 15.87 19.66
C ASN A 77 -7.75 15.99 18.17
N GLY A 78 -8.06 15.01 17.33
CA GLY A 78 -7.69 15.01 15.92
C GLY A 78 -8.90 15.00 15.00
N TRP A 79 -8.63 14.85 13.71
CA TRP A 79 -9.60 14.76 12.63
C TRP A 79 -9.13 13.73 11.59
N VAL A 80 -10.00 13.31 10.68
CA VAL A 80 -9.69 12.31 9.64
C VAL A 80 -8.76 12.88 8.58
N LYS A 81 -7.67 12.17 8.34
CA LYS A 81 -6.67 12.52 7.32
C LYS A 81 -6.64 11.49 6.20
N ASN A 82 -6.18 11.92 5.05
CA ASN A 82 -5.79 11.01 3.99
C ASN A 82 -4.65 10.08 4.47
N GLY A 83 -4.86 8.78 4.31
CA GLY A 83 -3.89 7.76 4.75
C GLY A 83 -4.09 7.25 6.18
N ASP A 84 -5.04 7.80 6.96
CA ASP A 84 -5.37 7.24 8.28
C ASP A 84 -5.96 5.84 8.12
N ARG A 85 -5.48 4.89 8.92
CA ARG A 85 -5.90 3.48 8.92
C ARG A 85 -6.76 3.18 10.14
N TRP A 86 -7.86 2.50 9.89
CA TRP A 86 -8.88 2.23 10.88
C TRP A 86 -9.29 0.75 10.87
N GLN A 87 -9.65 0.23 12.03
CA GLN A 87 -10.34 -1.04 12.15
C GLN A 87 -11.84 -0.80 12.24
N VAL A 88 -12.64 -1.51 11.45
CA VAL A 88 -14.10 -1.46 11.49
C VAL A 88 -14.58 -2.19 12.74
N LEU A 89 -15.35 -1.48 13.57
CA LEU A 89 -15.96 -2.02 14.80
C LEU A 89 -17.43 -2.38 14.60
N ASP A 90 -18.17 -1.56 13.83
CA ASP A 90 -19.56 -1.83 13.46
C ASP A 90 -19.88 -1.27 12.07
N VAL A 91 -20.91 -1.84 11.45
CA VAL A 91 -21.45 -1.43 10.16
C VAL A 91 -22.90 -1.04 10.33
N HIS A 92 -23.23 0.22 10.08
CA HIS A 92 -24.57 0.76 10.23
C HIS A 92 -25.49 0.32 9.07
N ARG A 93 -26.80 0.44 9.26
CA ARG A 93 -27.79 0.05 8.22
C ARG A 93 -27.72 0.93 6.97
N ASP A 94 -27.30 2.17 7.12
CA ASP A 94 -27.13 3.15 6.04
C ASP A 94 -25.79 3.04 5.31
N GLY A 95 -24.86 2.17 5.77
CA GLY A 95 -23.52 2.01 5.23
C GLY A 95 -22.45 2.83 5.95
N GLY A 96 -22.79 3.58 7.00
CA GLY A 96 -21.82 4.22 7.89
C GLY A 96 -21.01 3.19 8.67
N LEU A 97 -19.84 3.60 9.16
CA LEU A 97 -18.93 2.73 9.89
C LEU A 97 -18.52 3.33 11.22
N ASP A 98 -18.63 2.55 12.30
CA ASP A 98 -17.88 2.85 13.53
C ASP A 98 -16.49 2.24 13.42
N VAL A 99 -15.47 3.07 13.64
CA VAL A 99 -14.09 2.70 13.41
C VAL A 99 -13.17 3.08 14.56
N ARG A 100 -12.07 2.36 14.71
CA ARG A 100 -11.02 2.61 15.69
C ARG A 100 -9.68 2.80 14.99
N ASP A 101 -9.00 3.89 15.28
CA ASP A 101 -7.62 4.12 14.87
C ASP A 101 -6.72 3.06 15.52
N GLN A 102 -6.01 2.27 14.72
CA GLN A 102 -5.20 1.15 15.21
C GLN A 102 -4.02 1.60 16.09
N ARG A 103 -3.51 2.81 15.88
CA ARG A 103 -2.36 3.35 16.60
C ARG A 103 -2.73 4.10 17.87
N THR A 104 -3.80 4.89 17.81
CA THR A 104 -4.17 5.82 18.89
C THR A 104 -5.40 5.37 19.67
N ASN A 105 -6.06 4.28 19.26
CA ASN A 105 -7.32 3.77 19.80
C ASN A 105 -8.48 4.78 19.77
N ARG A 106 -8.38 5.87 19.00
CA ARG A 106 -9.45 6.85 18.85
C ARG A 106 -10.63 6.22 18.13
N LEU A 107 -11.83 6.49 18.63
CA LEU A 107 -13.08 6.04 18.04
C LEU A 107 -13.67 7.15 17.18
N LEU A 108 -14.32 6.76 16.07
CA LEU A 108 -14.98 7.67 15.16
C LEU A 108 -16.09 6.94 14.41
N THR A 109 -17.16 7.67 14.11
CA THR A 109 -18.19 7.24 13.16
C THR A 109 -17.94 7.93 11.82
N LEU A 110 -17.74 7.14 10.75
CA LEU A 110 -17.66 7.61 9.38
C LEU A 110 -19.05 7.57 8.74
N PRO A 111 -19.58 8.71 8.24
CA PRO A 111 -20.87 8.75 7.56
C PRO A 111 -20.86 7.91 6.27
N ALA A 112 -22.01 7.33 5.89
CA ALA A 112 -22.15 6.46 4.72
C ALA A 112 -21.66 7.11 3.42
N GLU A 113 -21.99 8.38 3.18
CA GLU A 113 -21.53 9.12 2.00
C GLU A 113 -20.00 9.24 1.94
N TYR A 114 -19.35 9.49 3.10
CA TYR A 114 -17.91 9.53 3.20
C TYR A 114 -17.29 8.15 2.94
N VAL A 115 -17.89 7.10 3.49
CA VAL A 115 -17.45 5.70 3.32
C VAL A 115 -17.48 5.31 1.84
N ALA A 116 -18.61 5.49 1.17
CA ALA A 116 -18.79 5.11 -0.23
C ALA A 116 -17.90 5.91 -1.20
N THR A 117 -17.44 7.11 -0.80
CA THR A 117 -16.70 8.01 -1.71
C THR A 117 -15.20 8.05 -1.44
N TYR A 118 -14.76 7.86 -0.18
CA TYR A 118 -13.38 8.15 0.24
C TYR A 118 -12.74 7.08 1.13
N VAL A 119 -13.34 5.91 1.24
CA VAL A 119 -12.79 4.81 2.03
C VAL A 119 -12.48 3.63 1.13
N GLU A 120 -11.32 3.02 1.34
CA GLU A 120 -10.85 1.82 0.65
C GLU A 120 -10.39 0.76 1.66
N LEU A 121 -10.20 -0.48 1.23
CA LEU A 121 -9.50 -1.48 2.04
C LEU A 121 -8.06 -1.00 2.34
N GLY A 122 -7.59 -1.25 3.56
CA GLY A 122 -6.36 -0.69 4.09
C GLY A 122 -5.30 -1.71 4.50
N TYR A 123 -5.38 -2.96 4.03
CA TYR A 123 -4.36 -3.99 4.28
C TYR A 123 -3.11 -3.78 3.41
N ALA A 124 -3.33 -3.31 2.18
CA ALA A 124 -2.29 -2.99 1.22
C ALA A 124 -2.52 -1.62 0.59
N THR A 125 -1.44 -0.97 0.16
CA THR A 125 -1.50 0.27 -0.64
C THR A 125 -0.32 0.31 -1.61
N THR A 126 -0.33 1.29 -2.54
CA THR A 126 0.84 1.51 -3.38
C THR A 126 1.99 2.14 -2.59
N ILE A 127 3.23 1.96 -3.07
CA ILE A 127 4.41 2.61 -2.49
C ILE A 127 4.20 4.14 -2.42
N HIS A 128 3.63 4.73 -3.48
CA HIS A 128 3.26 6.15 -3.52
C HIS A 128 2.18 6.53 -2.49
N GLY A 129 1.15 5.70 -2.38
CA GLY A 129 0.05 5.89 -1.42
C GLY A 129 0.46 5.71 0.05
N ALA A 130 1.65 5.17 0.29
CA ALA A 130 2.20 4.97 1.62
C ALA A 130 2.97 6.19 2.16
N GLN A 131 3.11 7.27 1.39
CA GLN A 131 3.76 8.49 1.88
C GLN A 131 3.02 9.06 3.09
N GLY A 132 3.78 9.31 4.18
CA GLY A 132 3.21 9.77 5.45
C GLY A 132 2.59 8.67 6.33
N LEU A 133 2.45 7.45 5.82
CA LEU A 133 1.99 6.30 6.59
C LEU A 133 3.13 5.75 7.45
N THR A 134 2.78 5.24 8.63
CA THR A 134 3.70 4.53 9.51
C THR A 134 3.00 3.31 10.09
N ALA A 135 3.66 2.16 10.09
CA ALA A 135 3.21 0.91 10.67
C ALA A 135 4.30 0.32 11.58
N ASP A 136 4.03 -0.78 12.27
CA ASP A 136 5.08 -1.50 13.02
C ASP A 136 5.99 -2.24 12.07
N THR A 137 5.40 -2.94 11.09
CA THR A 137 6.15 -3.66 10.06
C THR A 137 5.60 -3.35 8.67
N CYS A 138 6.48 -3.36 7.69
CA CYS A 138 6.16 -3.12 6.29
C CYS A 138 6.66 -4.28 5.42
N HIS A 139 5.79 -4.80 4.57
CA HIS A 139 6.09 -5.86 3.60
C HIS A 139 5.88 -5.32 2.20
N GLY A 140 6.96 -5.02 1.47
CA GLY A 140 6.91 -4.41 0.16
C GLY A 140 7.24 -5.37 -0.97
N LEU A 141 6.39 -5.42 -2.00
CA LEU A 141 6.65 -6.13 -3.24
C LEU A 141 7.47 -5.24 -4.18
N LEU A 142 8.51 -5.79 -4.76
CA LEU A 142 9.36 -5.15 -5.77
C LEU A 142 9.31 -5.95 -7.07
N THR A 143 9.28 -5.24 -8.20
CA THR A 143 9.36 -5.81 -9.56
C THR A 143 10.72 -5.61 -10.21
N GLY A 144 11.61 -4.83 -9.57
CA GLY A 144 12.89 -4.43 -10.14
C GLY A 144 12.80 -3.17 -11.02
N GLN A 145 11.60 -2.59 -11.15
CA GLN A 145 11.38 -1.37 -11.94
C GLN A 145 11.26 -0.10 -11.09
N GLU A 146 11.28 -0.25 -9.79
CA GLU A 146 11.14 0.84 -8.83
C GLU A 146 12.36 1.79 -8.90
N SER A 147 12.15 3.03 -8.46
CA SER A 147 13.23 3.99 -8.26
C SER A 147 13.83 3.87 -6.86
N ARG A 148 15.00 4.47 -6.69
CA ARG A 148 15.64 4.62 -5.37
C ARG A 148 14.72 5.30 -4.36
N GLN A 149 13.93 6.30 -4.78
CA GLN A 149 13.00 7.04 -3.93
C GLN A 149 11.82 6.16 -3.49
N GLN A 150 11.32 5.31 -4.39
CA GLN A 150 10.28 4.35 -4.08
C GLN A 150 10.78 3.28 -3.10
N LEU A 151 11.97 2.73 -3.34
CA LEU A 151 12.61 1.78 -2.42
C LEU A 151 12.81 2.40 -1.03
N TYR A 152 13.33 3.64 -0.95
CA TYR A 152 13.48 4.37 0.30
C TYR A 152 12.13 4.56 1.01
N THR A 153 11.10 4.98 0.27
CA THR A 153 9.75 5.14 0.81
C THR A 153 9.27 3.83 1.43
N MET A 154 9.41 2.72 0.74
CA MET A 154 9.01 1.40 1.22
C MET A 154 9.77 0.98 2.47
N LEU A 155 11.11 1.10 2.46
CA LEU A 155 11.98 0.69 3.58
C LEU A 155 11.94 1.62 4.80
N SER A 156 11.14 2.68 4.75
CA SER A 156 10.99 3.64 5.85
C SER A 156 9.58 3.68 6.44
N ARG A 157 8.69 2.75 6.08
CA ARG A 157 7.29 2.74 6.59
C ARG A 157 7.15 1.99 7.90
N GLY A 158 7.90 0.91 8.08
CA GLY A 158 7.89 0.12 9.31
C GLY A 158 8.82 0.72 10.37
N ARG A 159 8.32 0.85 11.60
CA ARG A 159 9.09 1.31 12.75
C ARG A 159 10.07 0.25 13.27
N HIS A 160 9.66 -1.02 13.20
CA HIS A 160 10.42 -2.15 13.74
C HIS A 160 11.13 -2.93 12.63
N ALA A 161 10.43 -3.20 11.51
CA ALA A 161 11.01 -3.93 10.40
C ALA A 161 10.40 -3.51 9.05
N ASN A 162 11.23 -3.60 8.00
CA ASN A 162 10.83 -3.40 6.62
C ASN A 162 11.39 -4.55 5.79
N HIS A 163 10.51 -5.28 5.11
CA HIS A 163 10.81 -6.44 4.30
C HIS A 163 10.53 -6.16 2.84
N ALA A 164 11.50 -6.47 1.98
CA ALA A 164 11.37 -6.33 0.53
C ALA A 164 11.32 -7.72 -0.12
N TYR A 165 10.34 -7.95 -0.97
CA TYR A 165 10.11 -9.20 -1.69
C TYR A 165 10.25 -8.92 -3.19
N LEU A 166 11.36 -9.34 -3.77
CA LEU A 166 11.62 -9.15 -5.19
C LEU A 166 10.89 -10.24 -6.00
N GLN A 167 10.01 -9.82 -6.90
CA GLN A 167 9.34 -10.70 -7.85
C GLN A 167 10.31 -11.02 -8.99
N THR A 168 10.83 -12.24 -9.02
CA THR A 168 11.64 -12.73 -10.13
C THR A 168 10.74 -13.33 -11.21
N SER A 169 11.22 -13.34 -12.45
CA SER A 169 10.44 -13.69 -13.67
C SER A 169 9.80 -15.08 -13.68
N GLY A 170 10.06 -15.93 -12.69
CA GLY A 170 9.40 -17.24 -12.53
C GLY A 170 7.97 -17.19 -11.97
N ASP A 171 7.57 -16.06 -11.35
CA ASP A 171 6.25 -15.87 -10.70
C ASP A 171 5.27 -15.05 -11.57
N ALA A 172 5.65 -14.67 -12.78
CA ALA A 172 4.85 -13.80 -13.63
C ALA A 172 3.80 -14.61 -14.43
N ASP A 173 2.60 -14.00 -14.57
CA ASP A 173 1.51 -14.40 -15.44
C ASP A 173 2.02 -14.85 -16.83
N PRO A 174 1.55 -16.01 -17.36
CA PRO A 174 1.97 -16.55 -18.66
C PRO A 174 1.87 -15.58 -19.84
N HIS A 175 1.01 -14.56 -19.76
CA HIS A 175 0.85 -13.54 -20.80
C HIS A 175 1.97 -12.48 -20.86
N ASN A 176 2.84 -12.39 -19.85
CA ASN A 176 3.94 -11.41 -19.80
C ASN A 176 5.31 -12.00 -20.20
N ARG A 177 5.35 -13.24 -20.72
CA ARG A 177 6.59 -13.97 -21.07
C ARG A 177 7.38 -13.36 -22.23
N LEU A 178 6.76 -12.56 -23.10
CA LEU A 178 7.39 -12.03 -24.32
C LEU A 178 8.34 -10.82 -24.08
N ARG A 179 8.46 -10.32 -22.85
CA ARG A 179 9.36 -9.21 -22.51
C ARG A 179 10.56 -9.60 -21.65
N SER A 180 10.69 -10.86 -21.29
CA SER A 180 11.56 -11.31 -20.19
C SER A 180 12.74 -12.21 -20.60
N GLU A 181 13.02 -12.42 -21.87
CA GLU A 181 14.15 -13.30 -22.26
C GLU A 181 15.53 -12.75 -21.83
N ASN A 182 15.67 -11.45 -21.59
CA ASN A 182 16.89 -10.83 -21.05
C ASN A 182 16.88 -10.61 -19.53
N ALA A 183 15.76 -10.81 -18.83
CA ALA A 183 15.65 -10.60 -17.39
C ALA A 183 15.80 -11.90 -16.57
N ALA A 184 15.88 -13.04 -17.24
CA ALA A 184 15.85 -14.37 -16.60
C ALA A 184 17.14 -14.77 -15.88
N SER A 185 18.19 -13.96 -15.91
CA SER A 185 19.49 -14.28 -15.30
C SER A 185 20.00 -13.27 -14.26
N ALA A 186 19.29 -12.17 -14.02
CA ALA A 186 19.75 -11.17 -13.06
C ALA A 186 19.57 -11.66 -11.61
N THR A 187 20.62 -11.55 -10.82
CA THR A 187 20.61 -11.87 -9.40
C THR A 187 19.78 -10.85 -8.60
N PRO A 188 19.28 -11.18 -7.39
CA PRO A 188 18.61 -10.21 -6.53
C PRO A 188 19.45 -8.95 -6.25
N THR A 189 20.77 -9.08 -6.20
CA THR A 189 21.71 -7.98 -5.99
C THR A 189 21.74 -7.05 -7.21
N GLU A 190 21.81 -7.58 -8.42
CA GLU A 190 21.78 -6.80 -9.65
C GLU A 190 20.46 -6.04 -9.82
N HIS A 191 19.32 -6.65 -9.41
CA HIS A 191 18.05 -5.94 -9.38
C HIS A 191 18.05 -4.77 -8.39
N LEU A 192 18.61 -4.95 -7.19
CA LEU A 192 18.74 -3.87 -6.20
C LEU A 192 19.66 -2.76 -6.70
N GLU A 193 20.79 -3.09 -7.31
CA GLU A 193 21.71 -2.12 -7.92
C GLU A 193 21.02 -1.31 -9.01
N ALA A 194 20.23 -1.95 -9.87
CA ALA A 194 19.43 -1.28 -10.90
C ALA A 194 18.38 -0.32 -10.31
N ILE A 195 17.71 -0.72 -9.23
CA ILE A 195 16.76 0.14 -8.51
C ILE A 195 17.50 1.35 -7.90
N LEU A 196 18.64 1.13 -7.25
CA LEU A 196 19.43 2.20 -6.62
C LEU A 196 20.00 3.19 -7.65
N ALA A 197 20.34 2.72 -8.84
CA ALA A 197 20.81 3.56 -9.96
C ALA A 197 19.70 4.42 -10.57
N ARG A 198 18.43 3.99 -10.46
CA ARG A 198 17.27 4.69 -11.03
C ARG A 198 16.77 5.79 -10.11
N SER A 199 16.72 7.03 -10.62
CA SER A 199 16.23 8.20 -9.89
C SER A 199 14.99 8.77 -10.54
N ASP A 200 13.92 9.01 -9.75
CA ASP A 200 12.69 9.72 -10.16
C ASP A 200 12.73 11.21 -9.80
N VAL A 201 13.89 11.77 -9.48
CA VAL A 201 14.00 13.21 -9.23
C VAL A 201 13.73 13.92 -10.55
N PRO A 202 12.66 14.70 -10.71
CA PRO A 202 12.46 15.49 -11.90
C PRO A 202 13.65 16.46 -12.01
N THR A 203 14.33 16.42 -13.15
CA THR A 203 15.38 17.39 -13.45
C THR A 203 14.79 18.78 -13.35
N SER A 204 15.30 19.65 -12.46
CA SER A 204 14.76 21.01 -12.34
C SER A 204 14.91 21.73 -13.69
N ALA A 205 14.01 22.65 -13.99
CA ALA A 205 14.12 23.45 -15.23
C ALA A 205 15.48 24.13 -15.37
N THR A 206 16.11 24.53 -14.25
CA THR A 206 17.44 25.09 -14.18
C THR A 206 18.52 24.07 -14.56
N THR A 207 18.39 22.82 -14.12
CA THR A 207 19.32 21.73 -14.45
C THR A 207 19.18 21.33 -15.91
N GLN A 208 17.94 21.23 -16.43
CA GLN A 208 17.69 21.00 -17.87
C GLN A 208 18.27 22.08 -18.76
N LEU A 209 18.12 23.35 -18.36
CA LEU A 209 18.76 24.48 -19.06
C LEU A 209 20.29 24.39 -19.03
N ALA A 210 20.87 24.02 -17.89
CA ALA A 210 22.31 23.86 -17.75
C ALA A 210 22.85 22.69 -18.60
N GLU A 211 22.11 21.57 -18.69
CA GLU A 211 22.45 20.43 -19.56
C GLU A 211 22.33 20.78 -21.04
N LEU A 212 21.29 21.53 -21.45
CA LEU A 212 21.13 22.02 -22.84
C LEU A 212 22.20 23.02 -23.25
N HIS A 213 22.80 23.75 -22.30
CA HIS A 213 23.88 24.71 -22.57
C HIS A 213 25.28 24.11 -22.35
N ASN A 214 25.38 22.82 -22.03
CA ASN A 214 26.67 22.16 -21.85
C ASN A 214 27.24 21.72 -23.22
N PRO A 215 28.33 22.33 -23.71
CA PRO A 215 28.90 22.02 -25.05
C PRO A 215 29.43 20.58 -25.18
N ARG A 216 29.51 19.81 -24.08
CA ARG A 216 29.95 18.41 -24.10
C ARG A 216 28.84 17.40 -24.45
N THR A 217 27.61 17.83 -24.58
CA THR A 217 26.46 16.98 -24.93
C THR A 217 26.12 17.03 -26.42
N LEU A 218 26.89 17.78 -27.22
CA LEU A 218 26.68 18.02 -28.66
C LEU A 218 27.73 17.33 -29.54
N LEU A 219 28.46 16.32 -29.04
CA LEU A 219 29.37 15.49 -29.81
C LEU A 219 28.97 14.05 -29.81
#